data_16cb7f776492c7a975d83f6200f32d52
#
_entry.id   16cb7f776492c7a975d83f6200f32d52
#
_cell.length_a   1.000
_cell.length_b   1.000
_cell.length_c   1.000
_cell.angle_alpha   90.00
_cell.angle_beta   90.00
_cell.angle_gamma   90.00
#
_symmetry.space_group_name_H-M   'P 1'
#
loop_
_entity.id
_entity.type
_entity.pdbx_description
1 polymer ?
#
loop_
_entity_poly.entity_id
_entity_poly.type
_entity_poly.pdbx_seq_one_letter_code
_entity_poly.pdbx_strand_id
1 'polypeptide(L)'
;MGDALIRLVGNAEAPAALHFWPMEKLVILGMMDTRLPHLEDGLRYLRSVPTDIVVRNAGGLAVVADEGILNFSLVLPETEKAKLTIHDGYMLMKELVEQTFSDSNQVIEAFEISDSYCPGDFDLSINGKKFAGIAQRRFKNGVAIMIYMS
;
A
#
# COMPACT_ATOMS: atom_id res chain seq x y z
N MET A 1 -9.44 8.11 6.15
CA MET A 1 -8.61 7.94 7.36
C MET A 1 -7.13 8.28 7.10
N GLY A 2 -6.50 7.82 6.03
CA GLY A 2 -5.07 8.01 5.75
C GLY A 2 -4.58 9.45 5.84
N ASP A 3 -5.14 10.38 5.09
CA ASP A 3 -4.68 11.79 5.07
C ASP A 3 -4.80 12.49 6.44
N ALA A 4 -5.81 12.12 7.26
CA ALA A 4 -5.95 12.67 8.61
C ALA A 4 -4.80 12.22 9.52
N LEU A 5 -4.46 10.93 9.53
CA LEU A 5 -3.35 10.39 10.31
C LEU A 5 -2.01 10.95 9.85
N ILE A 6 -1.78 11.01 8.53
CA ILE A 6 -0.56 11.60 7.95
C ILE A 6 -0.41 13.05 8.40
N ARG A 7 -1.49 13.83 8.40
CA ARG A 7 -1.48 15.22 8.86
C ARG A 7 -1.16 15.35 10.35
N LEU A 8 -1.79 14.53 11.20
CA LEU A 8 -1.53 14.57 12.64
C LEU A 8 -0.06 14.26 12.96
N VAL A 9 0.49 13.21 12.33
CA VAL A 9 1.89 12.85 12.51
C VAL A 9 2.82 13.92 11.93
N GLY A 10 2.52 14.41 10.73
CA GLY A 10 3.33 15.45 10.06
C GLY A 10 3.34 16.79 10.79
N ASN A 11 2.30 17.12 11.53
CA ASN A 11 2.21 18.32 12.37
C ASN A 11 2.74 18.12 13.80
N ALA A 12 3.29 16.95 14.12
CA ALA A 12 3.69 16.56 15.46
C ALA A 12 2.53 16.58 16.49
N GLU A 13 1.28 16.44 16.03
CA GLU A 13 0.08 16.28 16.85
C GLU A 13 -0.11 14.81 17.29
N ALA A 14 0.58 13.87 16.64
CA ALA A 14 0.68 12.47 17.00
C ALA A 14 2.10 11.94 16.74
N PRO A 15 2.56 10.91 17.48
CA PRO A 15 3.83 10.24 17.18
C PRO A 15 3.77 9.48 15.85
N ALA A 16 4.93 9.05 15.35
CA ALA A 16 5.01 8.07 14.27
C ALA A 16 4.15 6.84 14.62
N ALA A 17 3.47 6.26 13.63
CA ALA A 17 2.45 5.23 13.88
C ALA A 17 2.56 4.08 12.89
N LEU A 18 2.35 2.87 13.40
CA LEU A 18 2.05 1.70 12.59
C LEU A 18 0.54 1.47 12.67
N HIS A 19 -0.13 1.60 11.54
CA HIS A 19 -1.59 1.52 11.44
C HIS A 19 -1.99 0.29 10.62
N PHE A 20 -2.62 -0.67 11.27
CA PHE A 20 -3.23 -1.84 10.62
C PHE A 20 -4.66 -1.52 10.23
N TRP A 21 -5.05 -1.92 9.02
CA TRP A 21 -6.39 -1.67 8.49
C TRP A 21 -6.91 -2.91 7.75
N PRO A 22 -7.33 -3.95 8.53
CA PRO A 22 -7.90 -5.16 7.96
C PRO A 22 -9.18 -4.81 7.20
N MET A 23 -9.42 -5.53 6.12
CA MET A 23 -10.59 -5.36 5.28
C MET A 23 -11.19 -6.72 4.91
N GLU A 24 -12.48 -6.73 4.64
CA GLU A 24 -13.20 -7.91 4.22
C GLU A 24 -13.94 -7.59 2.91
N LYS A 25 -13.75 -8.43 1.89
CA LYS A 25 -14.48 -8.38 0.62
C LYS A 25 -14.54 -6.98 -0.04
N LEU A 26 -13.40 -6.32 -0.15
CA LEU A 26 -13.28 -4.98 -0.67
C LEU A 26 -12.45 -4.96 -1.96
N VAL A 27 -12.93 -4.28 -2.99
CA VAL A 27 -12.13 -3.89 -4.15
C VAL A 27 -11.65 -2.45 -3.95
N ILE A 28 -10.34 -2.28 -3.89
CA ILE A 28 -9.69 -0.97 -3.76
C ILE A 28 -9.21 -0.55 -5.14
N LEU A 29 -9.88 0.41 -5.75
CA LEU A 29 -9.47 1.01 -7.01
C LEU A 29 -8.35 2.02 -6.79
N GLY A 30 -7.36 2.04 -7.69
CA GLY A 30 -6.38 3.10 -7.76
C GLY A 30 -6.92 4.32 -8.52
N MET A 31 -6.21 5.45 -8.46
CA MET A 31 -6.61 6.67 -9.19
C MET A 31 -6.60 6.47 -10.71
N MET A 32 -5.78 5.59 -11.25
CA MET A 32 -5.73 5.31 -12.69
C MET A 32 -6.97 4.54 -13.14
N ASP A 33 -7.51 3.65 -12.31
CA ASP A 33 -8.69 2.86 -12.65
C ASP A 33 -9.93 3.75 -12.85
N THR A 34 -10.00 4.90 -12.17
CA THR A 34 -11.12 5.85 -12.34
C THR A 34 -11.20 6.47 -13.75
N ARG A 35 -10.19 6.27 -14.59
CA ARG A 35 -10.11 6.78 -15.96
C ARG A 35 -10.33 5.70 -17.02
N LEU A 36 -10.63 4.46 -16.62
CA LEU A 36 -10.88 3.37 -17.56
C LEU A 36 -12.14 3.64 -18.38
N PRO A 37 -12.11 3.37 -19.70
CA PRO A 37 -13.23 3.69 -20.60
C PRO A 37 -14.51 2.90 -20.28
N HIS A 38 -14.40 1.70 -19.68
CA HIS A 38 -15.52 0.81 -19.31
C HIS A 38 -15.69 0.66 -17.80
N LEU A 39 -15.26 1.66 -17.02
CA LEU A 39 -15.34 1.63 -15.55
C LEU A 39 -16.76 1.32 -15.05
N GLU A 40 -17.78 1.98 -15.61
CA GLU A 40 -19.18 1.81 -15.16
C GLU A 40 -19.70 0.38 -15.36
N ASP A 41 -19.26 -0.31 -16.42
CA ASP A 41 -19.63 -1.71 -16.63
C ASP A 41 -18.99 -2.61 -15.58
N GLY A 42 -17.71 -2.38 -15.27
CA GLY A 42 -17.00 -3.05 -14.18
C GLY A 42 -17.62 -2.79 -12.81
N LEU A 43 -17.97 -1.54 -12.51
CA LEU A 43 -18.63 -1.17 -11.27
C LEU A 43 -20.03 -1.80 -11.17
N ARG A 44 -20.79 -1.90 -12.25
CA ARG A 44 -22.08 -2.58 -12.28
C ARG A 44 -21.94 -4.06 -11.95
N TYR A 45 -20.93 -4.73 -12.52
CA TYR A 45 -20.64 -6.12 -12.18
C TYR A 45 -20.25 -6.27 -10.70
N LEU A 46 -19.31 -5.46 -10.19
CA LEU A 46 -18.88 -5.51 -8.80
C LEU A 46 -20.04 -5.26 -7.80
N ARG A 47 -20.98 -4.37 -8.14
CA ARG A 47 -22.19 -4.15 -7.34
C ARG A 47 -23.17 -5.31 -7.36
N SER A 48 -23.07 -6.22 -8.31
CA SER A 48 -23.92 -7.44 -8.38
C SER A 48 -23.40 -8.60 -7.51
N VAL A 49 -22.21 -8.47 -6.96
CA VAL A 49 -21.58 -9.42 -6.02
C VAL A 49 -21.44 -8.76 -4.65
N PRO A 50 -21.40 -9.53 -3.53
CA PRO A 50 -21.30 -8.98 -2.18
C PRO A 50 -19.88 -8.45 -1.90
N THR A 51 -19.51 -7.34 -2.55
CA THR A 51 -18.18 -6.73 -2.48
C THR A 51 -18.31 -5.22 -2.40
N ASP A 52 -17.70 -4.61 -1.42
CA ASP A 52 -17.59 -3.17 -1.32
C ASP A 52 -16.54 -2.62 -2.28
N ILE A 53 -16.67 -1.35 -2.66
CA ILE A 53 -15.77 -0.70 -3.59
C ILE A 53 -15.32 0.63 -3.01
N VAL A 54 -14.02 0.88 -3.01
CA VAL A 54 -13.45 2.17 -2.59
C VAL A 54 -12.37 2.62 -3.57
N VAL A 55 -12.22 3.92 -3.73
CA VAL A 55 -11.10 4.51 -4.47
C VAL A 55 -10.07 5.03 -3.48
N ARG A 56 -8.82 4.56 -3.58
CA ARG A 56 -7.71 5.08 -2.78
C ARG A 56 -7.07 6.30 -3.45
N ASN A 57 -6.53 7.19 -2.65
CA ASN A 57 -5.77 8.36 -3.13
C ASN A 57 -4.25 8.11 -3.16
N ALA A 58 -3.85 6.89 -3.43
CA ALA A 58 -2.46 6.48 -3.61
C ALA A 58 -2.26 5.86 -5.00
N GLY A 59 -1.01 5.71 -5.42
CA GLY A 59 -0.64 5.11 -6.70
C GLY A 59 -1.03 3.63 -6.81
N GLY A 60 -0.80 3.07 -8.01
CA GLY A 60 -1.11 1.68 -8.36
C GLY A 60 -2.50 1.48 -8.94
N LEU A 61 -2.78 0.25 -9.33
CA LEU A 61 -4.05 -0.22 -9.91
C LEU A 61 -4.92 -0.89 -8.84
N ALA A 62 -6.07 -1.41 -9.27
CA ALA A 62 -7.02 -2.11 -8.40
C ALA A 62 -6.39 -3.32 -7.72
N VAL A 63 -6.78 -3.53 -6.47
CA VAL A 63 -6.46 -4.73 -5.69
C VAL A 63 -7.71 -5.23 -4.97
N VAL A 64 -7.78 -6.53 -4.73
CA VAL A 64 -8.82 -7.13 -3.90
C VAL A 64 -8.27 -7.30 -2.49
N ALA A 65 -8.99 -6.79 -1.51
CA ALA A 65 -8.68 -6.97 -0.10
C ALA A 65 -9.77 -7.87 0.52
N ASP A 66 -9.35 -9.03 0.99
CA ASP A 66 -10.19 -10.03 1.64
C ASP A 66 -9.52 -10.56 2.92
N GLU A 67 -10.06 -11.61 3.51
CA GLU A 67 -9.58 -12.19 4.77
C GLU A 67 -8.12 -12.69 4.72
N GLY A 68 -7.59 -12.99 3.53
CA GLY A 68 -6.20 -13.42 3.33
C GLY A 68 -5.20 -12.28 3.23
N ILE A 69 -5.68 -11.02 3.24
CA ILE A 69 -4.85 -9.85 2.96
C ILE A 69 -4.54 -9.07 4.23
N LEU A 70 -3.26 -8.88 4.50
CA LEU A 70 -2.78 -7.98 5.54
C LEU A 70 -2.44 -6.61 4.94
N ASN A 71 -3.14 -5.59 5.40
CA ASN A 71 -2.84 -4.20 5.06
C ASN A 71 -2.35 -3.44 6.29
N PHE A 72 -1.25 -2.72 6.16
CA PHE A 72 -0.83 -1.75 7.16
C PHE A 72 -0.07 -0.57 6.54
N SER A 73 0.12 0.46 7.34
CA SER A 73 0.83 1.67 6.94
C SER A 73 1.80 2.08 8.04
N LEU A 74 3.03 2.37 7.65
CA LEU A 74 3.99 3.09 8.49
C LEU A 74 3.83 4.58 8.21
N VAL A 75 3.44 5.35 9.23
CA VAL A 75 3.21 6.79 9.10
C VAL A 75 4.28 7.55 9.86
N LEU A 76 5.03 8.38 9.14
CA LEU A 76 6.21 9.09 9.64
C LEU A 76 6.09 10.59 9.40
N PRO A 77 6.64 11.44 10.31
CA PRO A 77 6.80 12.85 10.03
C PRO A 77 7.93 13.06 9.00
N GLU A 78 7.74 14.04 8.12
CA GLU A 78 8.80 14.54 7.23
C GLU A 78 9.17 15.96 7.66
N THR A 79 10.44 16.18 7.92
CA THR A 79 10.99 17.51 8.19
C THR A 79 11.97 17.87 7.08
N GLU A 80 12.28 19.17 6.91
CA GLU A 80 13.29 19.61 5.93
C GLU A 80 14.67 18.94 6.14
N LYS A 81 14.97 18.57 7.40
CA LYS A 81 16.24 17.92 7.78
C LYS A 81 16.21 16.39 7.69
N ALA A 82 15.01 15.78 7.63
CA ALA A 82 14.81 14.35 7.62
C ALA A 82 13.69 14.00 6.63
N LYS A 83 13.92 14.31 5.35
CA LYS A 83 12.99 14.01 4.27
C LYS A 83 13.41 12.69 3.64
N LEU A 84 12.53 11.70 3.73
CA LEU A 84 12.71 10.43 3.03
C LEU A 84 12.50 10.62 1.52
N THR A 85 13.38 10.06 0.70
CA THR A 85 13.07 9.89 -0.72
C THR A 85 11.97 8.83 -0.89
N ILE A 86 11.40 8.75 -2.09
CA ILE A 86 10.42 7.68 -2.39
C ILE A 86 11.10 6.31 -2.25
N HIS A 87 12.32 6.18 -2.74
CA HIS A 87 13.10 4.95 -2.63
C HIS A 87 13.38 4.57 -1.17
N ASP A 88 13.83 5.52 -0.34
CA ASP A 88 14.11 5.26 1.09
C ASP A 88 12.85 4.77 1.82
N GLY A 89 11.69 5.33 1.50
CA GLY A 89 10.44 4.86 2.06
C GLY A 89 10.11 3.41 1.69
N TYR A 90 10.37 3.02 0.45
CA TYR A 90 10.20 1.63 0.01
C TYR A 90 11.21 0.70 0.70
N MET A 91 12.47 1.10 0.78
CA MET A 91 13.51 0.33 1.47
C MET A 91 13.16 0.13 2.95
N LEU A 92 12.69 1.18 3.62
CA LEU A 92 12.30 1.11 5.03
C LEU A 92 11.17 0.08 5.26
N MET A 93 10.18 0.04 4.37
CA MET A 93 9.11 -0.96 4.47
C MET A 93 9.63 -2.37 4.18
N LYS A 94 10.52 -2.53 3.19
CA LYS A 94 11.18 -3.82 2.91
C LYS A 94 11.95 -4.32 4.13
N GLU A 95 12.78 -3.48 4.73
CA GLU A 95 13.55 -3.82 5.92
C GLU A 95 12.64 -4.23 7.10
N LEU A 96 11.54 -3.54 7.31
CA LEU A 96 10.55 -3.89 8.33
C LEU A 96 9.97 -5.28 8.08
N VAL A 97 9.63 -5.60 6.84
CA VAL A 97 9.10 -6.92 6.46
C VAL A 97 10.19 -7.99 6.64
N GLU A 98 11.42 -7.75 6.17
CA GLU A 98 12.54 -8.69 6.34
C GLU A 98 12.82 -9.00 7.81
N GLN A 99 12.83 -7.98 8.67
CA GLN A 99 13.02 -8.16 10.10
C GLN A 99 11.88 -8.96 10.73
N THR A 100 10.65 -8.70 10.30
CA THR A 100 9.47 -9.43 10.81
C THR A 100 9.51 -10.91 10.45
N PHE A 101 10.02 -11.25 9.27
CA PHE A 101 10.12 -12.63 8.77
C PHE A 101 11.53 -13.22 8.83
N SER A 102 12.43 -12.65 9.63
CA SER A 102 13.83 -13.09 9.74
C SER A 102 13.99 -14.59 10.07
N ASP A 103 13.08 -15.15 10.87
CA ASP A 103 13.11 -16.55 11.26
C ASP A 103 12.64 -17.50 10.13
N SER A 104 12.09 -16.99 9.05
CA SER A 104 11.59 -17.81 7.94
C SER A 104 12.68 -18.37 7.03
N ASN A 105 13.92 -17.84 7.12
CA ASN A 105 15.03 -18.13 6.21
C ASN A 105 14.71 -17.85 4.72
N GLN A 106 13.70 -17.02 4.43
CA GLN A 106 13.35 -16.64 3.07
C GLN A 106 14.09 -15.38 2.65
N VAL A 107 14.52 -15.34 1.39
CA VAL A 107 15.09 -14.14 0.80
C VAL A 107 13.95 -13.31 0.20
N ILE A 108 13.78 -12.10 0.70
CA ILE A 108 12.80 -11.14 0.19
C ILE A 108 13.48 -10.23 -0.82
N GLU A 109 13.02 -10.32 -2.05
CA GLU A 109 13.49 -9.49 -3.16
C GLU A 109 12.52 -8.33 -3.40
N ALA A 110 13.03 -7.22 -3.96
CA ALA A 110 12.23 -6.04 -4.26
C ALA A 110 12.54 -5.53 -5.67
N PHE A 111 11.66 -5.85 -6.60
CA PHE A 111 11.71 -5.40 -8.00
C PHE A 111 10.34 -5.58 -8.66
N GLU A 112 10.14 -5.01 -9.84
CA GLU A 112 8.90 -5.18 -10.58
C GLU A 112 8.67 -6.64 -11.00
N ILE A 113 7.49 -7.18 -10.67
CA ILE A 113 7.01 -8.47 -11.16
C ILE A 113 5.93 -8.20 -12.23
N SER A 114 6.36 -8.03 -13.46
CA SER A 114 5.52 -7.54 -14.57
C SER A 114 4.28 -8.39 -14.84
N ASP A 115 4.35 -9.72 -14.64
CA ASP A 115 3.24 -10.65 -14.83
C ASP A 115 2.32 -10.78 -13.60
N SER A 116 2.54 -9.94 -12.56
CA SER A 116 1.70 -9.91 -11.36
C SER A 116 0.53 -8.94 -11.52
N TYR A 117 -0.49 -9.08 -10.65
CA TYR A 117 -1.53 -8.07 -10.57
C TYR A 117 -0.97 -6.77 -9.95
N CYS A 118 -1.40 -5.61 -10.46
CA CYS A 118 -0.94 -4.29 -10.03
C CYS A 118 0.60 -4.23 -9.89
N PRO A 119 1.36 -4.48 -10.97
CA PRO A 119 2.82 -4.44 -10.91
C PRO A 119 3.31 -3.05 -10.51
N GLY A 120 4.38 -3.01 -9.73
CA GLY A 120 5.02 -1.78 -9.26
C GLY A 120 6.52 -1.96 -9.19
N ASP A 121 7.27 -0.86 -9.32
CA ASP A 121 8.73 -0.87 -9.33
C ASP A 121 9.37 -1.51 -8.08
N PHE A 122 8.57 -1.68 -7.02
CA PHE A 122 9.02 -2.16 -5.71
C PHE A 122 8.07 -3.21 -5.11
N ASP A 123 7.77 -4.23 -5.91
CA ASP A 123 7.01 -5.40 -5.45
C ASP A 123 7.89 -6.27 -4.57
N LEU A 124 7.38 -6.74 -3.43
CA LEU A 124 8.09 -7.74 -2.63
C LEU A 124 7.76 -9.14 -3.11
N SER A 125 8.81 -9.94 -3.29
CA SER A 125 8.68 -11.31 -3.79
C SER A 125 9.59 -12.28 -3.05
N ILE A 126 9.21 -13.56 -3.09
CA ILE A 126 10.01 -14.69 -2.65
C ILE A 126 10.10 -15.68 -3.81
N ASN A 127 11.30 -16.01 -4.24
CA ASN A 127 11.54 -16.88 -5.40
C ASN A 127 10.79 -16.39 -6.67
N GLY A 128 10.78 -15.09 -6.91
CA GLY A 128 10.12 -14.46 -8.07
C GLY A 128 8.58 -14.44 -8.00
N LYS A 129 7.97 -14.85 -6.89
CA LYS A 129 6.52 -14.77 -6.67
C LYS A 129 6.20 -13.58 -5.77
N LYS A 130 5.48 -12.62 -6.32
CA LYS A 130 5.01 -11.45 -5.56
C LYS A 130 4.08 -11.89 -4.44
N PHE A 131 4.33 -11.40 -3.25
CA PHE A 131 3.45 -11.54 -2.09
C PHE A 131 3.03 -10.19 -1.51
N ALA A 132 3.70 -9.09 -1.87
CA ALA A 132 3.30 -7.77 -1.41
C ALA A 132 3.56 -6.67 -2.44
N GLY A 133 2.75 -5.63 -2.38
CA GLY A 133 2.93 -4.37 -3.09
C GLY A 133 3.00 -3.21 -2.13
N ILE A 134 3.85 -2.22 -2.41
CA ILE A 134 4.06 -1.05 -1.57
C ILE A 134 3.64 0.21 -2.33
N ALA A 135 2.96 1.12 -1.64
CA ALA A 135 2.61 2.43 -2.15
C ALA A 135 2.91 3.52 -1.13
N GLN A 136 3.07 4.76 -1.58
CA GLN A 136 3.29 5.88 -0.67
C GLN A 136 2.27 6.98 -0.89
N ARG A 137 1.91 7.64 0.18
CA ARG A 137 1.12 8.87 0.19
C ARG A 137 1.83 9.92 1.02
N ARG A 138 2.15 11.04 0.40
CA ARG A 138 2.73 12.20 1.08
C ARG A 138 1.69 13.29 1.17
N PHE A 139 1.51 13.85 2.33
CA PHE A 139 0.54 14.89 2.58
C PHE A 139 0.99 15.79 3.73
N LYS A 140 1.03 17.13 3.49
CA LYS A 140 1.60 18.07 4.45
C LYS A 140 3.05 17.69 4.77
N ASN A 141 3.41 17.58 6.03
CA ASN A 141 4.75 17.23 6.50
C ASN A 141 4.83 15.77 6.96
N GLY A 142 4.07 14.88 6.34
CA GLY A 142 4.04 13.48 6.69
C GLY A 142 4.00 12.55 5.48
N VAL A 143 4.43 11.32 5.68
CA VAL A 143 4.38 10.25 4.71
C VAL A 143 3.75 9.01 5.32
N ALA A 144 2.86 8.37 4.57
CA ALA A 144 2.43 7.01 4.83
C ALA A 144 3.04 6.09 3.78
N ILE A 145 3.74 5.08 4.24
CA ILE A 145 4.24 3.97 3.43
C ILE A 145 3.30 2.81 3.71
N MET A 146 2.54 2.43 2.70
CA MET A 146 1.47 1.45 2.81
C MET A 146 1.87 0.16 2.13
N ILE A 147 1.55 -0.96 2.75
CA ILE A 147 1.79 -2.28 2.18
C ILE A 147 0.48 -3.08 2.12
N TYR A 148 0.35 -3.85 1.07
CA TYR A 148 -0.66 -4.87 0.83
C TYR A 148 0.07 -6.20 0.71
N MET A 149 -0.21 -7.15 1.59
CA MET A 149 0.43 -8.47 1.65
C MET A 149 -0.61 -9.57 1.51
N SER A 150 -0.34 -10.56 0.63
CA SER A 150 -1.16 -11.74 0.39
C SER A 150 -0.43 -13.04 0.73
#